data_78cba7e9e387490e0dce1a9cc9060028
#
_entry.id   78cba7e9e387490e0dce1a9cc9060028
#
_cell.length_a   1.000
_cell.length_b   1.000
_cell.length_c   1.000
_cell.angle_alpha   90.00
_cell.angle_beta   90.00
_cell.angle_gamma   90.00
#
_symmetry.space_group_name_H-M   'P 1'
#
loop_
_entity.id
_entity.type
_entity.pdbx_description
1 polymer ?
#
loop_
_entity_poly.entity_id
_entity_poly.type
_entity_poly.pdbx_seq_one_letter_code
_entity_poly.pdbx_strand_id
1 'polypeptide(L)'
;MNYTKSVEKWGVFEFCSEGTTAGNPFLERSITALFESDSERKTVNGFYDGNGIYKVRFMPSFEEEYHFTVCGNFSDREYEGTFSVTPPSENNHGCVKVYNKYHFQYSDGTPYYPVGTTCYVWNLQSDDLIAQTLETLRNSPFNKIRFCVFPKSYCYNSREPRSYPYEGTPVDGSAITEDNVWGYTPDSKGNNWDFERFNPKHFQHIEYCIGELQKLGIEADIILFHPYDRWGFSTMTPEYNELYLKYTAARFSAFRNVWWSFANEYDLIKSKSIEDWERYAQIIVESDPYDHLRSIHNCNQFYDHTKSWITHCSIQRSPEGTSEWRKSYGKPIVIDEMLYEGNIQYAWGNISPQELVRRFWEALCRGGYGGHGETYIDDKAIWWSHGGELKGDSPERIAFMRKILEEAPDGGLRPKNMEWDEICVIPEDENLADETGYHLFYYGISRPGFRYYHIDDNNIYTVDIIDTWNMTVENVGSFKGRFRIDLPTKEYLAVRIKKAEDGIE
;
A
#
# COMPACT_ATOMS: atom_id res chain seq x y z
N MET A 1 24.57 -5.86 -25.43
CA MET A 1 24.17 -4.68 -24.68
C MET A 1 22.95 -4.05 -25.33
N ASN A 2 21.90 -3.82 -24.57
CA ASN A 2 20.70 -3.08 -24.95
C ASN A 2 20.27 -2.18 -23.78
N TYR A 3 19.72 -0.99 -24.05
CA TYR A 3 19.22 -0.11 -23.00
C TYR A 3 18.20 0.89 -23.54
N THR A 4 17.36 1.41 -22.64
CA THR A 4 16.34 2.42 -22.90
C THR A 4 17.01 3.74 -23.33
N LYS A 5 16.71 4.25 -24.52
CA LYS A 5 17.32 5.48 -25.06
C LYS A 5 16.65 6.77 -24.59
N SER A 6 15.38 6.68 -24.24
CA SER A 6 14.60 7.78 -23.69
C SER A 6 13.57 7.20 -22.73
N VAL A 7 13.35 7.87 -21.60
CA VAL A 7 12.39 7.50 -20.57
C VAL A 7 11.74 8.77 -20.02
N GLU A 8 10.51 8.70 -19.56
CA GLU A 8 9.90 9.82 -18.83
C GLU A 8 10.49 9.94 -17.42
N LYS A 9 10.51 11.14 -16.87
CA LYS A 9 10.81 11.38 -15.46
C LYS A 9 9.96 10.46 -14.59
N TRP A 10 10.57 9.81 -13.58
CA TRP A 10 9.98 8.76 -12.75
C TRP A 10 9.49 7.51 -13.51
N GLY A 11 9.93 7.34 -14.75
CA GLY A 11 9.78 6.10 -15.50
C GLY A 11 10.96 5.16 -15.28
N VAL A 12 10.88 3.95 -15.80
CA VAL A 12 11.92 2.92 -15.63
C VAL A 12 12.88 2.91 -16.82
N PHE A 13 14.12 3.33 -16.58
CA PHE A 13 15.23 2.99 -17.47
C PHE A 13 15.67 1.56 -17.20
N GLU A 14 15.91 0.76 -18.23
CA GLU A 14 16.49 -0.58 -18.11
C GLU A 14 17.72 -0.74 -19.01
N PHE A 15 18.81 -1.19 -18.41
CA PHE A 15 20.00 -1.72 -19.08
C PHE A 15 19.96 -3.23 -19.03
N CYS A 16 20.35 -3.89 -20.14
CA CYS A 16 20.40 -5.33 -20.28
C CYS A 16 21.67 -5.75 -21.05
N SER A 17 22.36 -6.76 -20.53
CA SER A 17 23.52 -7.36 -21.21
C SER A 17 23.64 -8.84 -20.89
N GLU A 18 24.22 -9.58 -21.80
CA GLU A 18 24.70 -10.93 -21.52
C GLU A 18 25.97 -10.88 -20.67
N GLY A 19 26.15 -11.90 -19.81
CA GLY A 19 27.31 -12.08 -18.95
C GLY A 19 27.58 -13.56 -18.65
N THR A 20 28.54 -13.80 -17.76
CA THR A 20 28.93 -15.17 -17.40
C THR A 20 27.84 -15.92 -16.65
N THR A 21 27.71 -17.21 -16.98
CA THR A 21 26.83 -18.17 -16.27
C THR A 21 27.61 -19.15 -15.40
N ALA A 22 28.93 -18.98 -15.30
CA ALA A 22 29.77 -19.86 -14.51
C ALA A 22 29.52 -19.72 -13.01
N GLY A 23 29.42 -20.83 -12.31
CA GLY A 23 29.12 -20.88 -10.87
C GLY A 23 27.66 -20.63 -10.55
N ASN A 24 27.41 -19.89 -9.47
CA ASN A 24 26.07 -19.41 -9.12
C ASN A 24 25.97 -17.89 -9.36
N PRO A 25 25.38 -17.45 -10.49
CA PRO A 25 25.30 -16.03 -10.81
C PRO A 25 24.55 -15.17 -9.80
N PHE A 26 23.60 -15.74 -9.03
CA PHE A 26 22.86 -15.03 -8.01
C PHE A 26 23.71 -14.64 -6.79
N LEU A 27 24.79 -15.38 -6.51
CA LEU A 27 25.68 -15.18 -5.37
C LEU A 27 27.04 -14.62 -5.75
N GLU A 28 27.60 -15.14 -6.84
CA GLU A 28 29.01 -14.93 -7.20
C GLU A 28 29.21 -13.76 -8.14
N ARG A 29 28.12 -13.24 -8.73
CA ARG A 29 28.19 -12.16 -9.72
C ARG A 29 27.49 -10.91 -9.20
N SER A 30 28.12 -9.81 -9.51
CA SER A 30 27.60 -8.48 -9.21
C SER A 30 27.50 -7.64 -10.51
N ILE A 31 26.50 -6.80 -10.54
CA ILE A 31 26.31 -5.75 -11.53
C ILE A 31 25.82 -4.51 -10.82
N THR A 32 26.48 -3.38 -11.06
CA THR A 32 26.09 -2.07 -10.52
C THR A 32 26.16 -1.03 -11.62
N ALA A 33 25.39 0.03 -11.48
CA ALA A 33 25.49 1.17 -12.39
C ALA A 33 25.54 2.47 -11.61
N LEU A 34 26.40 3.38 -12.07
CA LEU A 34 26.40 4.78 -11.68
C LEU A 34 25.65 5.58 -12.74
N PHE A 35 24.67 6.37 -12.33
CA PHE A 35 23.92 7.31 -13.16
C PHE A 35 24.24 8.73 -12.73
N GLU A 36 24.53 9.60 -13.69
CA GLU A 36 24.95 10.98 -13.47
C GLU A 36 24.26 11.92 -14.45
N SER A 37 23.74 13.02 -13.94
CA SER A 37 23.29 14.19 -14.68
C SER A 37 23.77 15.45 -13.97
N ASP A 38 23.39 16.62 -14.43
CA ASP A 38 23.75 17.88 -13.75
C ASP A 38 23.17 17.96 -12.32
N SER A 39 21.98 17.38 -12.09
CA SER A 39 21.23 17.49 -10.83
C SER A 39 21.23 16.21 -9.99
N GLU A 40 21.59 15.05 -10.54
CA GLU A 40 21.48 13.77 -9.84
C GLU A 40 22.71 12.88 -10.06
N ARG A 41 23.15 12.24 -8.96
CA ARG A 41 24.17 11.19 -9.01
C ARG A 41 23.73 10.05 -8.12
N LYS A 42 23.49 8.87 -8.71
CA LYS A 42 23.05 7.67 -7.99
C LYS A 42 23.76 6.42 -8.45
N THR A 43 24.12 5.57 -7.50
CA THR A 43 24.57 4.20 -7.77
C THR A 43 23.43 3.25 -7.43
N VAL A 44 23.13 2.33 -8.35
CA VAL A 44 22.10 1.31 -8.16
C VAL A 44 22.68 -0.09 -8.41
N ASN A 45 22.17 -1.06 -7.66
CA ASN A 45 22.48 -2.46 -7.86
C ASN A 45 21.57 -3.04 -8.94
N GLY A 46 22.16 -3.86 -9.82
CA GLY A 46 21.39 -4.68 -10.74
C GLY A 46 21.25 -6.12 -10.24
N PHE A 47 20.78 -6.98 -11.13
CA PHE A 47 20.45 -8.37 -10.81
C PHE A 47 20.67 -9.31 -12.01
N TYR A 48 20.84 -10.56 -11.71
CA TYR A 48 20.80 -11.65 -12.69
C TYR A 48 19.37 -12.05 -12.99
N ASP A 49 18.96 -12.01 -14.26
CA ASP A 49 17.58 -12.27 -14.71
C ASP A 49 17.40 -13.65 -15.36
N GLY A 50 18.36 -14.56 -15.15
CA GLY A 50 18.38 -15.89 -15.75
C GLY A 50 18.95 -15.93 -17.16
N ASN A 51 19.28 -17.14 -17.63
CA ASN A 51 19.77 -17.39 -19.00
C ASN A 51 20.97 -16.52 -19.43
N GLY A 52 21.86 -16.18 -18.49
CA GLY A 52 23.01 -15.33 -18.77
C GLY A 52 22.71 -13.83 -18.89
N ILE A 53 21.50 -13.41 -18.59
CA ILE A 53 21.07 -12.00 -18.70
C ILE A 53 21.23 -11.28 -17.36
N TYR A 54 21.86 -10.12 -17.41
CA TYR A 54 22.02 -9.21 -16.29
C TYR A 54 21.34 -7.88 -16.61
N LYS A 55 20.65 -7.30 -15.62
CA LYS A 55 19.89 -6.06 -15.77
C LYS A 55 20.22 -5.07 -14.67
N VAL A 56 20.11 -3.79 -15.03
CA VAL A 56 20.06 -2.68 -14.07
C VAL A 56 18.85 -1.83 -14.41
N ARG A 57 18.10 -1.42 -13.40
CA ARG A 57 16.97 -0.49 -13.54
C ARG A 57 17.23 0.78 -12.76
N PHE A 58 16.79 1.89 -13.34
CA PHE A 58 16.95 3.20 -12.74
C PHE A 58 15.70 4.04 -13.00
N MET A 59 15.32 4.84 -12.03
CA MET A 59 14.21 5.79 -12.12
C MET A 59 14.79 7.21 -12.00
N PRO A 60 14.86 7.97 -13.11
CA PRO A 60 15.42 9.34 -13.10
C PRO A 60 14.46 10.32 -12.41
N SER A 61 15.04 11.27 -11.66
CA SER A 61 14.28 12.30 -10.95
C SER A 61 14.24 13.66 -11.64
N PHE A 62 15.05 13.86 -12.70
CA PHE A 62 15.17 15.14 -13.41
C PHE A 62 15.04 14.96 -14.92
N GLU A 63 14.55 15.98 -15.60
CA GLU A 63 14.34 16.04 -17.05
C GLU A 63 15.64 16.51 -17.73
N GLU A 64 16.65 15.64 -17.72
CA GLU A 64 18.01 15.93 -18.16
C GLU A 64 18.54 14.79 -19.06
N GLU A 65 19.70 14.98 -19.65
CA GLU A 65 20.50 13.88 -20.21
C GLU A 65 21.29 13.23 -19.09
N TYR A 66 21.18 11.90 -18.98
CA TYR A 66 21.94 11.10 -18.04
C TYR A 66 23.04 10.33 -18.75
N HIS A 67 24.22 10.35 -18.16
CA HIS A 67 25.28 9.41 -18.45
C HIS A 67 25.21 8.24 -17.47
N PHE A 68 25.47 7.02 -17.92
CA PHE A 68 25.59 5.87 -17.05
C PHE A 68 26.84 5.06 -17.32
N THR A 69 27.42 4.48 -16.27
CA THR A 69 28.51 3.52 -16.31
C THR A 69 28.07 2.25 -15.58
N VAL A 70 28.10 1.11 -16.27
CA VAL A 70 27.75 -0.21 -15.70
C VAL A 70 29.03 -1.02 -15.54
N CYS A 71 29.26 -1.54 -14.33
CA CYS A 71 30.40 -2.37 -14.00
C CYS A 71 29.99 -3.55 -13.09
N GLY A 72 30.91 -4.47 -12.89
CA GLY A 72 30.75 -5.64 -12.04
C GLY A 72 31.48 -6.85 -12.59
N ASN A 73 31.52 -7.93 -11.83
CA ASN A 73 32.22 -9.15 -12.24
C ASN A 73 31.34 -10.09 -13.09
N PHE A 74 30.16 -9.64 -13.55
CA PHE A 74 29.31 -10.37 -14.48
C PHE A 74 29.91 -10.41 -15.91
N SER A 75 30.80 -9.46 -16.22
CA SER A 75 31.46 -9.30 -17.52
C SER A 75 32.84 -8.72 -17.32
N ASP A 76 33.78 -9.03 -18.25
CA ASP A 76 35.13 -8.43 -18.29
C ASP A 76 35.11 -7.01 -18.87
N ARG A 77 33.93 -6.45 -19.19
CA ARG A 77 33.78 -5.15 -19.83
C ARG A 77 32.98 -4.21 -18.95
N GLU A 78 33.37 -2.96 -18.93
CA GLU A 78 32.50 -1.87 -18.50
C GLU A 78 31.65 -1.40 -19.69
N TYR A 79 30.45 -0.89 -19.37
CA TYR A 79 29.55 -0.37 -20.39
C TYR A 79 29.15 1.04 -20.00
N GLU A 80 29.16 1.91 -20.99
CA GLU A 80 28.79 3.32 -20.85
C GLU A 80 27.72 3.69 -21.88
N GLY A 81 26.98 4.73 -21.60
CA GLY A 81 26.01 5.28 -22.51
C GLY A 81 25.29 6.50 -21.95
N THR A 82 24.45 7.09 -22.77
CA THR A 82 23.58 8.19 -22.40
C THR A 82 22.14 7.90 -22.77
N PHE A 83 21.21 8.51 -22.03
CA PHE A 83 19.80 8.52 -22.36
C PHE A 83 19.16 9.85 -21.97
N SER A 84 18.08 10.20 -22.65
CA SER A 84 17.34 11.43 -22.37
C SER A 84 16.13 11.15 -21.48
N VAL A 85 15.79 12.11 -20.61
CA VAL A 85 14.59 12.06 -19.78
C VAL A 85 13.60 13.12 -20.26
N THR A 86 12.41 12.67 -20.62
CA THR A 86 11.30 13.52 -21.05
C THR A 86 10.42 13.93 -19.86
N PRO A 87 9.58 14.98 -19.98
CA PRO A 87 8.56 15.28 -18.98
C PRO A 87 7.68 14.06 -18.67
N PRO A 88 7.17 13.96 -17.44
CA PRO A 88 6.27 12.87 -17.08
C PRO A 88 4.94 12.98 -17.83
N SER A 89 4.32 11.83 -18.13
CA SER A 89 2.96 11.78 -18.65
C SER A 89 1.95 12.24 -17.59
N GLU A 90 0.74 12.63 -18.01
CA GLU A 90 -0.32 13.20 -17.15
C GLU A 90 -0.63 12.38 -15.88
N ASN A 91 -0.54 11.06 -15.97
CA ASN A 91 -0.80 10.14 -14.85
C ASN A 91 0.46 9.70 -14.11
N ASN A 92 1.60 10.34 -14.37
CA ASN A 92 2.87 10.05 -13.71
C ASN A 92 3.26 11.16 -12.74
N HIS A 93 2.88 11.02 -11.50
CA HIS A 93 3.14 11.98 -10.41
C HIS A 93 4.40 11.64 -9.59
N GLY A 94 5.16 10.61 -10.00
CA GLY A 94 6.31 10.09 -9.24
C GLY A 94 5.90 9.20 -8.07
N CYS A 95 6.82 9.00 -7.12
CA CYS A 95 6.56 8.19 -5.93
C CYS A 95 5.68 8.93 -4.92
N VAL A 96 4.87 8.17 -4.19
CA VAL A 96 4.20 8.68 -3.00
C VAL A 96 5.21 8.83 -1.85
N LYS A 97 5.15 9.96 -1.15
CA LYS A 97 5.99 10.31 -0.02
C LYS A 97 5.14 10.73 1.18
N VAL A 98 5.70 10.64 2.38
CA VAL A 98 5.09 11.26 3.56
C VAL A 98 5.12 12.78 3.38
N TYR A 99 3.98 13.39 3.57
CA TYR A 99 3.78 14.83 3.54
C TYR A 99 3.22 15.33 4.86
N ASN A 100 3.66 16.51 5.27
CA ASN A 100 3.16 17.19 6.46
C ASN A 100 3.08 16.28 7.71
N LYS A 101 4.08 15.39 7.83
CA LYS A 101 4.27 14.42 8.92
C LYS A 101 3.22 13.30 8.99
N TYR A 102 1.96 13.54 8.63
CA TYR A 102 0.83 12.65 8.91
C TYR A 102 0.03 12.24 7.67
N HIS A 103 0.41 12.76 6.51
CA HIS A 103 -0.29 12.56 5.25
C HIS A 103 0.67 12.12 4.16
N PHE A 104 0.15 12.04 2.94
CA PHE A 104 0.93 11.62 1.79
C PHE A 104 0.70 12.56 0.61
N GLN A 105 1.70 12.68 -0.23
CA GLN A 105 1.63 13.33 -1.54
C GLN A 105 2.56 12.62 -2.53
N TYR A 106 2.32 12.80 -3.79
CA TYR A 106 3.25 12.41 -4.84
C TYR A 106 4.48 13.32 -4.91
N SER A 107 5.51 12.89 -5.64
CA SER A 107 6.76 13.64 -5.80
C SER A 107 6.59 14.99 -6.50
N ASP A 108 5.53 15.18 -7.28
CA ASP A 108 5.17 16.45 -7.91
C ASP A 108 4.33 17.39 -7.04
N GLY A 109 3.97 16.95 -5.84
CA GLY A 109 3.14 17.70 -4.89
C GLY A 109 1.64 17.40 -4.97
N THR A 110 1.19 16.59 -5.93
CA THR A 110 -0.22 16.16 -6.00
C THR A 110 -0.62 15.41 -4.73
N PRO A 111 -1.72 15.78 -4.05
CA PRO A 111 -2.19 15.07 -2.86
C PRO A 111 -2.45 13.59 -3.13
N TYR A 112 -2.13 12.75 -2.16
CA TYR A 112 -2.43 11.33 -2.20
C TYR A 112 -3.11 10.89 -0.90
N TYR A 113 -4.32 10.36 -1.02
CA TYR A 113 -5.09 9.84 0.11
C TYR A 113 -5.25 8.32 -0.06
N PRO A 114 -4.53 7.50 0.72
CA PRO A 114 -4.60 6.04 0.56
C PRO A 114 -6.01 5.51 0.84
N VAL A 115 -6.58 4.87 -0.15
CA VAL A 115 -7.78 4.05 -0.05
C VAL A 115 -7.39 2.67 -0.53
N GLY A 116 -6.95 1.84 0.41
CA GLY A 116 -6.35 0.54 0.12
C GLY A 116 -7.35 -0.59 0.01
N THR A 117 -6.92 -1.68 -0.65
CA THR A 117 -7.58 -2.99 -0.59
C THR A 117 -6.53 -4.08 -0.45
N THR A 118 -6.93 -5.24 0.10
CA THR A 118 -6.06 -6.41 0.26
C THR A 118 -6.49 -7.54 -0.66
N CYS A 119 -5.54 -8.04 -1.47
CA CYS A 119 -5.68 -9.23 -2.31
C CYS A 119 -4.37 -10.01 -2.25
N TYR A 120 -4.19 -10.84 -1.23
CA TYR A 120 -2.88 -11.37 -0.85
C TYR A 120 -2.10 -12.06 -1.96
N VAL A 121 -2.73 -12.83 -2.82
CA VAL A 121 -2.05 -13.61 -3.87
C VAL A 121 -2.73 -13.48 -5.25
N TRP A 122 -3.37 -12.34 -5.53
CA TRP A 122 -3.97 -12.08 -6.83
C TRP A 122 -2.96 -12.20 -7.99
N ASN A 123 -1.72 -11.76 -7.71
CA ASN A 123 -0.58 -11.79 -8.63
C ASN A 123 -0.07 -13.21 -8.93
N LEU A 124 -0.49 -14.21 -8.18
CA LEU A 124 -0.05 -15.61 -8.34
C LEU A 124 -1.17 -16.51 -8.91
N GLN A 125 -2.23 -15.91 -9.42
CA GLN A 125 -3.37 -16.60 -10.05
C GLN A 125 -3.17 -16.82 -11.56
N SER A 126 -4.18 -17.39 -12.22
CA SER A 126 -4.21 -17.52 -13.68
C SER A 126 -4.28 -16.16 -14.37
N ASP A 127 -3.83 -16.09 -15.61
CA ASP A 127 -3.84 -14.84 -16.39
C ASP A 127 -5.26 -14.27 -16.51
N ASP A 128 -6.29 -15.11 -16.68
CA ASP A 128 -7.69 -14.68 -16.77
C ASP A 128 -8.17 -14.03 -15.46
N LEU A 129 -7.81 -14.60 -14.30
CA LEU A 129 -8.22 -14.06 -13.01
C LEU A 129 -7.44 -12.78 -12.68
N ILE A 130 -6.17 -12.69 -13.07
CA ILE A 130 -5.38 -11.45 -12.97
C ILE A 130 -6.01 -10.35 -13.84
N ALA A 131 -6.36 -10.65 -15.09
CA ALA A 131 -7.00 -9.68 -15.97
C ALA A 131 -8.35 -9.20 -15.41
N GLN A 132 -9.16 -10.10 -14.85
CA GLN A 132 -10.41 -9.76 -14.17
C GLN A 132 -10.17 -8.86 -12.95
N THR A 133 -9.16 -9.18 -12.13
CA THR A 133 -8.79 -8.37 -10.95
C THR A 133 -8.39 -6.95 -11.36
N LEU A 134 -7.57 -6.80 -12.40
CA LEU A 134 -7.15 -5.50 -12.93
C LEU A 134 -8.34 -4.70 -13.47
N GLU A 135 -9.29 -5.34 -14.13
CA GLU A 135 -10.50 -4.67 -14.61
C GLU A 135 -11.40 -4.23 -13.47
N THR A 136 -11.53 -5.06 -12.41
CA THR A 136 -12.25 -4.71 -11.19
C THR A 136 -11.58 -3.52 -10.49
N LEU A 137 -10.27 -3.53 -10.36
CA LEU A 137 -9.50 -2.42 -9.77
C LEU A 137 -9.68 -1.11 -10.54
N ARG A 138 -9.68 -1.16 -11.89
CA ARG A 138 -9.90 0.03 -12.76
C ARG A 138 -11.22 0.73 -12.44
N ASN A 139 -12.24 -0.03 -12.08
CA ASN A 139 -13.60 0.46 -11.82
C ASN A 139 -13.90 0.64 -10.31
N SER A 140 -12.89 0.48 -9.45
CA SER A 140 -13.01 0.57 -8.00
C SER A 140 -12.46 1.90 -7.45
N PRO A 141 -12.75 2.27 -6.20
CA PRO A 141 -12.16 3.45 -5.57
C PRO A 141 -10.72 3.26 -5.08
N PHE A 142 -10.17 2.07 -5.19
CA PHE A 142 -8.91 1.72 -4.55
C PHE A 142 -7.72 2.24 -5.35
N ASN A 143 -6.83 2.94 -4.66
CA ASN A 143 -5.57 3.46 -5.21
C ASN A 143 -4.32 2.82 -4.59
N LYS A 144 -4.50 1.80 -3.75
CA LYS A 144 -3.44 0.99 -3.13
C LYS A 144 -3.92 -0.45 -3.00
N ILE A 145 -3.06 -1.43 -3.32
CA ILE A 145 -3.34 -2.85 -3.11
C ILE A 145 -2.19 -3.54 -2.37
N ARG A 146 -2.52 -4.31 -1.32
CA ARG A 146 -1.57 -5.14 -0.56
C ARG A 146 -1.55 -6.55 -1.10
N PHE A 147 -0.36 -7.06 -1.42
CA PHE A 147 -0.16 -8.43 -1.89
C PHE A 147 1.23 -8.97 -1.58
N CYS A 148 1.38 -10.29 -1.61
CA CYS A 148 2.59 -11.00 -1.20
C CYS A 148 3.51 -11.29 -2.38
N VAL A 149 4.82 -11.26 -2.13
CA VAL A 149 5.84 -11.84 -3.03
C VAL A 149 5.81 -13.36 -2.94
N PHE A 150 5.75 -13.90 -1.73
CA PHE A 150 5.65 -15.34 -1.50
C PHE A 150 4.21 -15.85 -1.60
N PRO A 151 3.99 -17.08 -2.09
CA PRO A 151 2.68 -17.70 -2.05
C PRO A 151 2.19 -17.88 -0.60
N LYS A 152 0.89 -17.79 -0.39
CA LYS A 152 0.22 -17.89 0.91
C LYS A 152 -0.60 -19.17 1.01
N SER A 153 -0.40 -19.95 2.08
CA SER A 153 -1.19 -21.14 2.39
C SER A 153 -1.98 -20.93 3.68
N TYR A 154 -3.29 -20.79 3.54
CA TYR A 154 -4.21 -20.47 4.64
C TYR A 154 -5.64 -20.84 4.23
N CYS A 155 -6.61 -20.74 5.12
CA CYS A 155 -8.02 -20.87 4.78
C CYS A 155 -8.33 -20.03 3.53
N TYR A 156 -9.03 -20.62 2.56
CA TYR A 156 -9.34 -20.02 1.25
C TYR A 156 -8.15 -19.65 0.37
N ASN A 157 -6.93 -20.03 0.76
CA ASN A 157 -5.66 -19.77 0.07
C ASN A 157 -4.81 -21.05 -0.07
N SER A 158 -5.43 -22.22 -0.13
CA SER A 158 -4.72 -23.51 -0.19
C SER A 158 -4.29 -23.94 -1.59
N ARG A 159 -4.69 -23.19 -2.64
CA ARG A 159 -4.34 -23.50 -4.04
C ARG A 159 -2.85 -23.37 -4.30
N GLU A 160 -2.33 -24.22 -5.21
CA GLU A 160 -0.97 -24.06 -5.68
C GLU A 160 -0.83 -22.74 -6.47
N PRO A 161 0.26 -21.97 -6.24
CA PRO A 161 0.52 -20.76 -6.98
C PRO A 161 0.98 -21.08 -8.40
N ARG A 162 0.89 -20.11 -9.31
CA ARG A 162 1.40 -20.27 -10.69
C ARG A 162 2.91 -20.48 -10.78
N SER A 163 3.67 -20.02 -9.78
CA SER A 163 5.13 -20.15 -9.73
C SER A 163 5.64 -19.95 -8.31
N TYR A 164 6.88 -20.35 -8.08
CA TYR A 164 7.59 -20.20 -6.82
C TYR A 164 8.83 -19.34 -6.99
N PRO A 165 9.30 -18.65 -5.93
CA PRO A 165 10.41 -17.70 -6.00
C PRO A 165 11.79 -18.33 -6.17
N TYR A 166 11.93 -19.62 -5.91
CA TYR A 166 13.20 -20.36 -5.97
C TYR A 166 13.13 -21.56 -6.89
N GLU A 167 14.29 -22.05 -7.33
CA GLU A 167 14.41 -23.34 -8.00
C GLU A 167 14.15 -24.47 -7.00
N GLY A 168 13.47 -25.52 -7.43
CA GLY A 168 13.15 -26.67 -6.59
C GLY A 168 11.71 -27.14 -6.74
N THR A 169 11.23 -27.87 -5.73
CA THR A 169 9.89 -28.48 -5.73
C THR A 169 9.20 -28.28 -4.38
N PRO A 170 7.90 -27.94 -4.38
CA PRO A 170 7.12 -27.85 -3.17
C PRO A 170 6.77 -29.20 -2.59
N VAL A 171 6.37 -29.20 -1.31
CA VAL A 171 5.63 -30.33 -0.73
C VAL A 171 4.32 -30.52 -1.49
N ASP A 172 3.92 -31.79 -1.68
CA ASP A 172 2.62 -32.11 -2.30
C ASP A 172 1.47 -31.58 -1.44
N GLY A 173 0.69 -30.68 -2.03
CA GLY A 173 -0.46 -30.04 -1.40
C GLY A 173 -1.81 -30.58 -1.89
N SER A 174 -1.82 -31.62 -2.72
CA SER A 174 -3.06 -32.13 -3.35
C SER A 174 -4.12 -32.62 -2.35
N ALA A 175 -3.70 -33.02 -1.13
CA ALA A 175 -4.59 -33.46 -0.05
C ALA A 175 -5.04 -32.32 0.90
N ILE A 176 -4.66 -31.07 0.64
CA ILE A 176 -5.03 -29.94 1.51
C ILE A 176 -6.48 -29.55 1.24
N THR A 177 -7.23 -29.43 2.33
CA THR A 177 -8.62 -28.97 2.38
C THR A 177 -8.74 -27.83 3.40
N GLU A 178 -9.86 -27.13 3.40
CA GLU A 178 -10.13 -26.09 4.42
C GLU A 178 -10.09 -26.66 5.86
N ASP A 179 -10.46 -27.92 6.05
CA ASP A 179 -10.47 -28.56 7.37
C ASP A 179 -9.07 -28.92 7.90
N ASN A 180 -8.12 -29.20 7.00
CA ASN A 180 -6.78 -29.69 7.38
C ASN A 180 -5.63 -28.74 7.05
N VAL A 181 -5.90 -27.57 6.48
CA VAL A 181 -4.88 -26.58 6.06
C VAL A 181 -3.90 -26.20 7.20
N TRP A 182 -4.38 -26.20 8.43
CA TRP A 182 -3.60 -25.90 9.62
C TRP A 182 -2.52 -26.93 9.97
N GLY A 183 -2.63 -28.16 9.45
CA GLY A 183 -1.62 -29.21 9.61
C GLY A 183 -0.42 -29.04 8.69
N TYR A 184 -0.46 -28.13 7.75
CA TYR A 184 0.60 -27.85 6.78
C TYR A 184 1.35 -26.59 7.20
N THR A 185 2.55 -26.77 7.75
CA THR A 185 3.40 -25.70 8.27
C THR A 185 4.71 -25.61 7.48
N PRO A 186 5.55 -24.58 7.67
CA PRO A 186 6.88 -24.47 7.07
C PRO A 186 7.76 -25.69 7.31
N ASP A 187 7.57 -26.40 8.43
CA ASP A 187 8.31 -27.61 8.78
C ASP A 187 7.75 -28.88 8.11
N SER A 188 6.72 -28.77 7.27
CA SER A 188 6.14 -29.88 6.54
C SER A 188 7.21 -30.51 5.63
N LYS A 189 7.37 -31.84 5.73
CA LYS A 189 8.39 -32.58 4.96
C LYS A 189 8.02 -32.59 3.47
N GLY A 190 9.03 -32.54 2.62
CA GLY A 190 8.90 -32.68 1.17
C GLY A 190 9.22 -31.44 0.37
N ASN A 191 9.40 -30.29 1.03
CA ASN A 191 9.94 -29.11 0.36
C ASN A 191 11.41 -29.31 0.01
N ASN A 192 11.79 -28.97 -1.21
CA ASN A 192 13.16 -29.09 -1.70
C ASN A 192 13.51 -27.86 -2.55
N TRP A 193 13.90 -26.77 -1.88
CA TRP A 193 14.29 -25.51 -2.51
C TRP A 193 15.80 -25.30 -2.47
N ASP A 194 16.33 -24.76 -3.57
CA ASP A 194 17.65 -24.15 -3.60
C ASP A 194 17.50 -22.64 -3.32
N PHE A 195 17.62 -22.24 -2.04
CA PHE A 195 17.50 -20.85 -1.62
C PHE A 195 18.61 -19.92 -2.14
N GLU A 196 19.62 -20.49 -2.78
CA GLU A 196 20.69 -19.74 -3.45
C GLU A 196 20.38 -19.47 -4.93
N ARG A 197 19.26 -20.03 -5.47
CA ARG A 197 18.87 -19.87 -6.87
C ARG A 197 17.42 -19.42 -6.97
N PHE A 198 17.27 -18.14 -7.32
CA PHE A 198 15.94 -17.60 -7.59
C PHE A 198 15.36 -18.18 -8.89
N ASN A 199 14.04 -18.15 -8.98
CA ASN A 199 13.30 -18.35 -10.22
C ASN A 199 12.98 -16.98 -10.87
N PRO A 200 13.74 -16.50 -11.85
CA PRO A 200 13.52 -15.19 -12.44
C PRO A 200 12.12 -14.99 -13.02
N LYS A 201 11.50 -16.06 -13.54
CA LYS A 201 10.14 -15.97 -14.10
C LYS A 201 9.07 -15.58 -13.08
N HIS A 202 9.25 -15.99 -11.82
CA HIS A 202 8.37 -15.59 -10.73
C HIS A 202 8.44 -14.08 -10.49
N PHE A 203 9.64 -13.53 -10.42
CA PHE A 203 9.86 -12.10 -10.21
C PHE A 203 9.45 -11.26 -11.44
N GLN A 204 9.76 -11.73 -12.66
CA GLN A 204 9.31 -11.08 -13.91
C GLN A 204 7.80 -10.96 -13.97
N HIS A 205 7.09 -11.96 -13.46
CA HIS A 205 5.62 -11.92 -13.40
C HIS A 205 5.13 -10.91 -12.37
N ILE A 206 5.76 -10.80 -11.20
CA ILE A 206 5.43 -9.77 -10.20
C ILE A 206 5.71 -8.36 -10.77
N GLU A 207 6.83 -8.19 -11.49
CA GLU A 207 7.13 -6.93 -12.20
C GLU A 207 6.05 -6.55 -13.21
N TYR A 208 5.53 -7.53 -13.94
CA TYR A 208 4.38 -7.32 -14.83
C TYR A 208 3.16 -6.82 -14.04
N CYS A 209 2.82 -7.46 -12.92
CA CYS A 209 1.70 -7.04 -12.07
C CYS A 209 1.90 -5.62 -11.51
N ILE A 210 3.10 -5.28 -11.02
CA ILE A 210 3.44 -3.92 -10.56
C ILE A 210 3.26 -2.90 -11.68
N GLY A 211 3.72 -3.23 -12.89
CA GLY A 211 3.58 -2.37 -14.07
C GLY A 211 2.12 -2.16 -14.49
N GLU A 212 1.28 -3.19 -14.40
CA GLU A 212 -0.17 -3.05 -14.69
C GLU A 212 -0.88 -2.18 -13.63
N LEU A 213 -0.55 -2.35 -12.33
CA LEU A 213 -1.05 -1.47 -11.28
C LEU A 213 -0.60 -0.01 -11.50
N GLN A 214 0.66 0.21 -11.90
CA GLN A 214 1.18 1.54 -12.21
C GLN A 214 0.40 2.24 -13.33
N LYS A 215 0.00 1.50 -14.38
CA LYS A 215 -0.84 2.03 -15.47
C LYS A 215 -2.24 2.43 -15.00
N LEU A 216 -2.73 1.83 -13.92
CA LEU A 216 -4.02 2.16 -13.31
C LEU A 216 -3.91 3.26 -12.25
N GLY A 217 -2.71 3.78 -11.96
CA GLY A 217 -2.49 4.74 -10.87
C GLY A 217 -2.66 4.12 -9.48
N ILE A 218 -2.34 2.83 -9.33
CA ILE A 218 -2.50 2.07 -8.09
C ILE A 218 -1.14 1.75 -7.50
N GLU A 219 -0.97 2.07 -6.21
CA GLU A 219 0.23 1.76 -5.45
C GLU A 219 0.30 0.27 -5.09
N ALA A 220 1.44 -0.33 -5.33
CA ALA A 220 1.77 -1.72 -5.04
C ALA A 220 2.41 -1.82 -3.64
N ASP A 221 1.61 -2.12 -2.62
CA ASP A 221 2.07 -2.32 -1.24
C ASP A 221 2.50 -3.79 -1.08
N ILE A 222 3.80 -4.02 -1.31
CA ILE A 222 4.39 -5.35 -1.49
C ILE A 222 4.77 -5.94 -0.14
N ILE A 223 4.10 -7.03 0.25
CA ILE A 223 4.39 -7.78 1.46
C ILE A 223 5.58 -8.72 1.21
N LEU A 224 6.70 -8.45 1.88
CA LEU A 224 7.95 -9.19 1.73
C LEU A 224 7.91 -10.53 2.48
N PHE A 225 7.30 -10.58 3.68
CA PHE A 225 7.20 -11.79 4.51
C PHE A 225 5.80 -11.94 5.12
N HIS A 226 5.39 -13.18 5.40
CA HIS A 226 4.16 -13.50 6.12
C HIS A 226 4.26 -14.88 6.79
N PRO A 227 3.46 -15.20 7.83
CA PRO A 227 3.52 -16.47 8.56
C PRO A 227 2.79 -17.62 7.87
N TYR A 228 1.92 -17.35 6.88
CA TYR A 228 1.00 -18.30 6.27
C TYR A 228 1.67 -19.10 5.16
N ASP A 229 2.52 -20.01 5.55
CA ASP A 229 3.49 -20.65 4.68
C ASP A 229 3.57 -22.16 4.98
N ARG A 230 3.56 -22.99 3.96
CA ARG A 230 3.81 -24.42 4.02
C ARG A 230 5.06 -24.83 3.24
N TRP A 231 5.72 -23.87 2.62
CA TRP A 231 6.85 -24.11 1.73
C TRP A 231 8.21 -23.80 2.38
N GLY A 232 8.24 -23.22 3.58
CA GLY A 232 9.47 -22.91 4.30
C GLY A 232 10.07 -21.53 4.04
N PHE A 233 9.42 -20.66 3.29
CA PHE A 233 9.93 -19.30 3.00
C PHE A 233 9.95 -18.41 4.25
N SER A 234 8.99 -18.59 5.15
CA SER A 234 8.95 -17.84 6.43
C SER A 234 10.03 -18.26 7.41
N THR A 235 10.64 -19.44 7.22
CA THR A 235 11.68 -20.01 8.09
C THR A 235 13.08 -20.03 7.46
N MET A 236 13.28 -19.36 6.33
CA MET A 236 14.60 -19.18 5.72
C MET A 236 15.59 -18.58 6.72
N THR A 237 16.86 -18.97 6.61
CA THR A 237 17.92 -18.42 7.45
C THR A 237 18.14 -16.92 7.20
N PRO A 238 18.76 -16.18 8.13
CA PRO A 238 19.04 -14.75 7.91
C PRO A 238 19.79 -14.48 6.61
N GLU A 239 20.75 -15.31 6.23
CA GLU A 239 21.56 -15.14 5.00
C GLU A 239 20.69 -15.22 3.74
N TYR A 240 19.77 -16.18 3.68
CA TYR A 240 18.84 -16.32 2.55
C TYR A 240 17.81 -15.18 2.53
N ASN A 241 17.34 -14.73 3.70
CA ASN A 241 16.46 -13.55 3.77
C ASN A 241 17.15 -12.27 3.26
N GLU A 242 18.43 -12.06 3.60
CA GLU A 242 19.21 -10.93 3.12
C GLU A 242 19.42 -10.97 1.61
N LEU A 243 19.77 -12.14 1.08
CA LEU A 243 19.91 -12.35 -0.36
C LEU A 243 18.61 -12.03 -1.10
N TYR A 244 17.48 -12.54 -0.57
CA TYR A 244 16.14 -12.27 -1.09
C TYR A 244 15.80 -10.78 -1.11
N LEU A 245 16.04 -10.07 -0.02
CA LEU A 245 15.74 -8.65 0.08
C LEU A 245 16.56 -7.81 -0.90
N LYS A 246 17.87 -8.09 -1.02
CA LYS A 246 18.75 -7.41 -1.99
C LYS A 246 18.30 -7.66 -3.43
N TYR A 247 17.97 -8.91 -3.75
CA TYR A 247 17.50 -9.28 -5.09
C TYR A 247 16.16 -8.62 -5.42
N THR A 248 15.22 -8.62 -4.48
CA THR A 248 13.89 -8.00 -4.64
C THR A 248 13.99 -6.48 -4.78
N ALA A 249 14.82 -5.82 -3.96
CA ALA A 249 15.05 -4.37 -4.05
C ALA A 249 15.68 -3.99 -5.40
N ALA A 250 16.72 -4.70 -5.85
CA ALA A 250 17.36 -4.43 -7.14
C ALA A 250 16.38 -4.56 -8.32
N ARG A 251 15.35 -5.44 -8.19
CA ARG A 251 14.35 -5.65 -9.24
C ARG A 251 13.22 -4.63 -9.22
N PHE A 252 12.72 -4.27 -8.03
CA PHE A 252 11.44 -3.54 -7.92
C PHE A 252 11.58 -2.07 -7.56
N SER A 253 12.70 -1.61 -7.00
CA SER A 253 12.82 -0.23 -6.52
C SER A 253 12.74 0.84 -7.61
N ALA A 254 12.99 0.51 -8.88
CA ALA A 254 12.83 1.47 -9.97
C ALA A 254 11.37 1.72 -10.40
N PHE A 255 10.40 0.99 -9.84
CA PHE A 255 8.97 1.24 -10.09
C PHE A 255 8.44 2.26 -9.08
N ARG A 256 7.95 3.40 -9.54
CA ARG A 256 7.50 4.52 -8.71
C ARG A 256 6.35 4.20 -7.76
N ASN A 257 5.55 3.18 -8.06
CA ASN A 257 4.37 2.78 -7.29
C ASN A 257 4.61 1.65 -6.27
N VAL A 258 5.87 1.39 -5.89
CA VAL A 258 6.21 0.36 -4.90
C VAL A 258 6.20 0.95 -3.49
N TRP A 259 5.57 0.22 -2.56
CA TRP A 259 5.70 0.40 -1.11
C TRP A 259 6.23 -0.89 -0.50
N TRP A 260 7.11 -0.78 0.49
CA TRP A 260 7.70 -1.92 1.16
C TRP A 260 6.96 -2.25 2.45
N SER A 261 6.11 -3.28 2.44
CA SER A 261 5.53 -3.88 3.65
C SER A 261 6.43 -5.04 4.11
N PHE A 262 7.23 -4.84 5.16
CA PHE A 262 8.21 -5.84 5.60
C PHE A 262 7.57 -7.17 5.97
N ALA A 263 6.42 -7.12 6.64
CA ALA A 263 5.67 -8.31 6.95
C ALA A 263 4.17 -8.02 7.02
N ASN A 264 3.37 -9.02 6.66
CA ASN A 264 2.03 -9.17 7.19
C ASN A 264 2.15 -9.93 8.51
N GLU A 265 1.62 -9.35 9.60
CA GLU A 265 1.56 -10.00 10.92
C GLU A 265 2.93 -10.50 11.41
N TYR A 266 3.89 -9.58 11.48
CA TYR A 266 5.30 -9.87 11.86
C TYR A 266 5.42 -10.69 13.14
N ASP A 267 4.53 -10.43 14.10
CA ASP A 267 4.51 -11.03 15.44
C ASP A 267 4.07 -12.52 15.43
N LEU A 268 3.56 -13.03 14.31
CA LEU A 268 3.30 -14.44 14.08
C LEU A 268 4.47 -15.17 13.42
N ILE A 269 5.45 -14.49 12.85
CA ILE A 269 6.63 -15.08 12.23
C ILE A 269 7.69 -15.36 13.30
N LYS A 270 7.53 -16.46 14.03
CA LYS A 270 8.36 -16.79 15.20
C LYS A 270 9.81 -17.11 14.90
N SER A 271 10.17 -17.36 13.64
CA SER A 271 11.53 -17.60 13.17
C SER A 271 12.39 -16.33 13.04
N LYS A 272 11.79 -15.15 13.23
CA LYS A 272 12.47 -13.85 13.07
C LYS A 272 12.36 -13.05 14.36
N SER A 273 13.50 -12.56 14.85
CA SER A 273 13.59 -11.68 16.02
C SER A 273 13.36 -10.22 15.63
N ILE A 274 13.27 -9.34 16.62
CA ILE A 274 13.21 -7.87 16.38
C ILE A 274 14.51 -7.40 15.71
N GLU A 275 15.65 -7.95 16.12
CA GLU A 275 16.96 -7.63 15.54
C GLU A 275 17.02 -8.02 14.05
N ASP A 276 16.39 -9.14 13.66
CA ASP A 276 16.28 -9.54 12.25
C ASP A 276 15.47 -8.50 11.47
N TRP A 277 14.33 -8.04 11.99
CA TRP A 277 13.52 -7.01 11.33
C TRP A 277 14.27 -5.67 11.15
N GLU A 278 15.02 -5.24 12.17
CA GLU A 278 15.87 -4.03 12.07
C GLU A 278 16.95 -4.20 11.00
N ARG A 279 17.58 -5.38 10.92
CA ARG A 279 18.59 -5.71 9.91
C ARG A 279 18.00 -5.73 8.49
N TYR A 280 16.83 -6.38 8.32
CA TYR A 280 16.14 -6.43 7.03
C TYR A 280 15.70 -5.04 6.57
N ALA A 281 15.24 -4.22 7.49
CA ALA A 281 14.91 -2.84 7.20
C ALA A 281 16.12 -2.04 6.69
N GLN A 282 17.27 -2.20 7.36
CA GLN A 282 18.51 -1.54 6.93
C GLN A 282 18.93 -1.97 5.52
N ILE A 283 18.78 -3.26 5.17
CA ILE A 283 19.09 -3.76 3.82
C ILE A 283 18.22 -3.07 2.77
N ILE A 284 16.91 -2.94 3.00
CA ILE A 284 16.02 -2.24 2.05
C ILE A 284 16.36 -0.76 1.97
N VAL A 285 16.61 -0.08 3.11
CA VAL A 285 17.01 1.34 3.13
C VAL A 285 18.28 1.58 2.31
N GLU A 286 19.27 0.67 2.40
CA GLU A 286 20.53 0.77 1.66
C GLU A 286 20.39 0.38 0.17
N SER A 287 19.43 -0.50 -0.15
CA SER A 287 19.26 -1.05 -1.50
C SER A 287 18.23 -0.29 -2.34
N ASP A 288 17.37 0.52 -1.72
CA ASP A 288 16.36 1.35 -2.39
C ASP A 288 16.80 2.82 -2.44
N PRO A 289 17.38 3.28 -3.57
CA PRO A 289 17.90 4.63 -3.68
C PRO A 289 16.80 5.70 -3.87
N TYR A 290 15.53 5.31 -3.89
CA TYR A 290 14.39 6.20 -4.13
C TYR A 290 13.60 6.52 -2.88
N ASP A 291 13.93 5.89 -1.74
CA ASP A 291 13.30 6.11 -0.44
C ASP A 291 11.79 5.89 -0.48
N HIS A 292 11.36 4.75 -1.04
CA HIS A 292 9.95 4.35 -1.04
C HIS A 292 9.40 4.19 0.37
N LEU A 293 8.08 4.25 0.48
CA LEU A 293 7.38 4.07 1.75
C LEU A 293 7.63 2.69 2.34
N ARG A 294 7.80 2.64 3.67
CA ARG A 294 8.17 1.43 4.43
C ARG A 294 7.28 1.27 5.64
N SER A 295 6.75 0.07 5.83
CA SER A 295 5.91 -0.29 6.97
C SER A 295 6.15 -1.72 7.43
N ILE A 296 5.66 -2.04 8.61
CA ILE A 296 5.57 -3.40 9.13
C ILE A 296 4.22 -3.56 9.84
N HIS A 297 3.51 -4.66 9.56
CA HIS A 297 2.14 -4.87 9.98
C HIS A 297 2.06 -5.93 11.09
N ASN A 298 1.23 -5.68 12.11
CA ASN A 298 1.02 -6.54 13.26
C ASN A 298 -0.23 -7.43 13.11
N CYS A 299 -0.27 -8.54 13.86
CA CYS A 299 -1.50 -9.23 14.24
C CYS A 299 -1.97 -8.77 15.64
N ASN A 300 -1.23 -9.15 16.67
CA ASN A 300 -1.60 -8.89 18.06
C ASN A 300 -0.78 -7.77 18.69
N GLN A 301 0.51 -7.72 18.41
CA GLN A 301 1.46 -6.83 19.05
C GLN A 301 1.97 -5.77 18.08
N PHE A 302 1.74 -4.51 18.39
CA PHE A 302 2.31 -3.41 17.61
C PHE A 302 3.84 -3.48 17.60
N TYR A 303 4.41 -3.21 16.45
CA TYR A 303 5.84 -2.92 16.34
C TYR A 303 6.14 -1.55 16.95
N ASP A 304 7.40 -1.28 17.24
CA ASP A 304 7.83 0.07 17.60
C ASP A 304 7.83 0.98 16.35
N HIS A 305 6.69 1.57 16.04
CA HIS A 305 6.56 2.44 14.88
C HIS A 305 7.31 3.78 15.00
N THR A 306 8.00 4.06 16.13
CA THR A 306 8.87 5.24 16.26
C THR A 306 10.18 5.08 15.49
N LYS A 307 10.54 3.87 15.06
CA LYS A 307 11.77 3.57 14.31
C LYS A 307 11.88 4.44 13.04
N SER A 308 13.09 4.97 12.80
CA SER A 308 13.33 5.92 11.70
C SER A 308 13.11 5.33 10.30
N TRP A 309 13.31 4.02 10.13
CA TRP A 309 13.09 3.35 8.85
C TRP A 309 11.61 3.18 8.49
N ILE A 310 10.70 3.23 9.47
CA ILE A 310 9.25 3.16 9.25
C ILE A 310 8.76 4.55 8.83
N THR A 311 8.15 4.64 7.67
CA THR A 311 7.60 5.89 7.14
C THR A 311 6.16 6.13 7.57
N HIS A 312 5.37 5.06 7.69
CA HIS A 312 3.97 5.09 8.13
C HIS A 312 3.64 3.82 8.93
N CYS A 313 2.63 3.92 9.78
CA CYS A 313 2.18 2.80 10.59
C CYS A 313 1.15 1.98 9.80
N SER A 314 1.46 0.72 9.52
CA SER A 314 0.51 -0.27 9.01
C SER A 314 -0.04 -1.06 10.20
N ILE A 315 -1.35 -0.98 10.44
CA ILE A 315 -1.97 -1.45 11.68
C ILE A 315 -3.13 -2.41 11.39
N GLN A 316 -3.21 -3.47 12.23
CA GLN A 316 -4.39 -4.34 12.32
C GLN A 316 -5.09 -4.08 13.64
N ARG A 317 -6.13 -3.26 13.63
CA ARG A 317 -7.00 -2.93 14.76
C ARG A 317 -8.28 -2.24 14.30
N SER A 318 -9.20 -2.07 15.23
CA SER A 318 -10.35 -1.19 15.06
C SER A 318 -9.92 0.29 15.09
N PRO A 319 -10.59 1.19 14.35
CA PRO A 319 -10.12 2.56 14.09
C PRO A 319 -10.18 3.53 15.26
N GLU A 320 -10.81 3.16 16.38
CA GLU A 320 -11.05 4.06 17.51
C GLU A 320 -9.76 4.65 18.11
N GLY A 321 -8.62 3.90 18.02
CA GLY A 321 -7.32 4.34 18.52
C GLY A 321 -6.51 5.25 17.57
N THR A 322 -6.99 5.53 16.37
CA THR A 322 -6.22 6.20 15.31
C THR A 322 -5.60 7.53 15.75
N SER A 323 -6.36 8.41 16.40
CA SER A 323 -5.87 9.71 16.86
C SER A 323 -4.75 9.58 17.89
N GLU A 324 -4.83 8.57 18.77
CA GLU A 324 -3.80 8.30 19.78
C GLU A 324 -2.54 7.70 19.17
N TRP A 325 -2.68 6.75 18.25
CA TRP A 325 -1.53 6.17 17.53
C TRP A 325 -0.81 7.24 16.70
N ARG A 326 -1.58 8.09 15.99
CA ARG A 326 -1.05 9.22 15.25
C ARG A 326 -0.20 10.14 16.14
N LYS A 327 -0.71 10.50 17.31
CA LYS A 327 0.01 11.31 18.29
C LYS A 327 1.25 10.60 18.84
N SER A 328 1.12 9.31 19.18
CA SER A 328 2.17 8.52 19.84
C SER A 328 3.35 8.25 18.92
N TYR A 329 3.07 7.91 17.65
CA TYR A 329 4.11 7.55 16.70
C TYR A 329 4.60 8.74 15.85
N GLY A 330 3.79 9.81 15.73
CA GLY A 330 4.15 10.98 14.96
C GLY A 330 4.30 10.70 13.46
N LYS A 331 3.47 9.80 12.92
CA LYS A 331 3.51 9.30 11.54
C LYS A 331 2.10 9.11 10.98
N PRO A 332 1.94 9.01 9.65
CA PRO A 332 0.67 8.61 9.06
C PRO A 332 0.21 7.25 9.60
N ILE A 333 -1.09 7.11 9.85
CA ILE A 333 -1.72 5.86 10.26
C ILE A 333 -2.52 5.30 9.09
N VAL A 334 -2.18 4.09 8.67
CA VAL A 334 -2.95 3.29 7.70
C VAL A 334 -3.41 2.02 8.42
N ILE A 335 -4.71 1.87 8.61
CA ILE A 335 -5.28 0.67 9.23
C ILE A 335 -5.55 -0.30 8.09
N ASP A 336 -4.56 -1.09 7.74
CA ASP A 336 -4.62 -2.00 6.59
C ASP A 336 -5.55 -3.17 6.81
N GLU A 337 -5.79 -3.55 8.07
CA GLU A 337 -6.74 -4.61 8.43
C GLU A 337 -7.60 -4.17 9.61
N MET A 338 -8.88 -3.85 9.32
CA MET A 338 -9.87 -3.47 10.31
C MET A 338 -11.11 -4.35 10.26
N LEU A 339 -10.93 -5.66 9.97
CA LEU A 339 -11.92 -6.67 9.60
C LEU A 339 -12.46 -6.45 8.18
N TYR A 340 -13.11 -7.46 7.63
CA TYR A 340 -13.58 -7.48 6.25
C TYR A 340 -15.07 -7.79 6.16
N GLU A 341 -15.77 -7.13 5.23
CA GLU A 341 -17.14 -7.55 4.92
C GLU A 341 -17.14 -8.91 4.24
N GLY A 342 -18.20 -9.70 4.47
CA GLY A 342 -18.28 -11.02 3.86
C GLY A 342 -19.21 -11.98 4.56
N ASN A 343 -19.00 -13.26 4.32
CA ASN A 343 -19.87 -14.33 4.83
C ASN A 343 -19.11 -15.60 5.26
N ILE A 344 -17.80 -15.54 5.46
CA ILE A 344 -17.05 -16.67 5.99
C ILE A 344 -17.37 -16.91 7.47
N GLN A 345 -17.03 -18.07 8.00
CA GLN A 345 -17.34 -18.45 9.39
C GLN A 345 -16.58 -17.65 10.44
N TYR A 346 -15.49 -16.98 10.08
CA TYR A 346 -14.63 -16.28 11.02
C TYR A 346 -15.02 -14.81 11.17
N ALA A 347 -15.05 -14.32 12.41
CA ALA A 347 -15.44 -12.95 12.73
C ALA A 347 -14.59 -11.86 12.05
N TRP A 348 -13.38 -12.17 11.65
CA TRP A 348 -12.53 -11.24 10.91
C TRP A 348 -12.99 -10.96 9.47
N GLY A 349 -13.83 -11.83 8.90
CA GLY A 349 -14.27 -11.76 7.51
C GLY A 349 -15.78 -11.92 7.32
N ASN A 350 -16.61 -11.49 8.28
CA ASN A 350 -18.06 -11.55 8.17
C ASN A 350 -18.76 -10.35 8.83
N ILE A 351 -18.10 -9.19 8.86
CA ILE A 351 -18.80 -7.96 9.26
C ILE A 351 -19.72 -7.49 8.14
N SER A 352 -20.70 -6.67 8.48
CA SER A 352 -21.58 -6.07 7.47
C SER A 352 -20.86 -4.98 6.69
N PRO A 353 -21.28 -4.68 5.45
CA PRO A 353 -20.73 -3.56 4.69
C PRO A 353 -20.93 -2.21 5.40
N GLN A 354 -22.04 -2.04 6.15
CA GLN A 354 -22.26 -0.85 6.97
C GLN A 354 -21.17 -0.65 8.02
N GLU A 355 -20.80 -1.75 8.70
CA GLU A 355 -19.74 -1.70 9.71
C GLU A 355 -18.37 -1.41 9.08
N LEU A 356 -18.06 -1.96 7.91
CA LEU A 356 -16.81 -1.64 7.23
C LEU A 356 -16.75 -0.17 6.79
N VAL A 357 -17.84 0.37 6.21
CA VAL A 357 -17.93 1.79 5.83
C VAL A 357 -17.82 2.70 7.06
N ARG A 358 -18.49 2.33 8.17
CA ARG A 358 -18.36 3.05 9.45
C ARG A 358 -16.90 3.14 9.89
N ARG A 359 -16.16 2.04 9.79
CA ARG A 359 -14.73 2.00 10.18
C ARG A 359 -13.85 2.89 9.29
N PHE A 360 -14.11 2.94 8.00
CA PHE A 360 -13.43 3.87 7.10
C PHE A 360 -13.67 5.34 7.48
N TRP A 361 -14.92 5.73 7.70
CA TRP A 361 -15.26 7.08 8.13
C TRP A 361 -14.67 7.42 9.50
N GLU A 362 -14.65 6.47 10.42
CA GLU A 362 -14.06 6.67 11.74
C GLU A 362 -12.54 6.81 11.67
N ALA A 363 -11.85 6.00 10.86
CA ALA A 363 -10.41 6.15 10.61
C ALA A 363 -10.09 7.54 10.06
N LEU A 364 -10.83 7.97 9.02
CA LEU A 364 -10.70 9.29 8.40
C LEU A 364 -10.92 10.41 9.42
N CYS A 365 -12.05 10.39 10.13
CA CYS A 365 -12.41 11.44 11.08
C CYS A 365 -11.59 11.41 12.38
N ARG A 366 -10.66 10.48 12.50
CA ARG A 366 -9.61 10.41 13.53
C ARG A 366 -8.20 10.70 12.98
N GLY A 367 -8.11 11.17 11.72
CA GLY A 367 -6.86 11.61 11.07
C GLY A 367 -5.98 10.47 10.56
N GLY A 368 -6.57 9.36 10.11
CA GLY A 368 -5.88 8.23 9.49
C GLY A 368 -6.59 7.73 8.24
N TYR A 369 -6.17 6.58 7.74
CA TYR A 369 -6.63 5.95 6.50
C TYR A 369 -6.98 4.50 6.74
N GLY A 370 -7.81 3.92 5.87
CA GLY A 370 -8.28 2.54 5.99
C GLY A 370 -7.95 1.65 4.81
N GLY A 371 -7.91 0.34 5.08
CA GLY A 371 -7.78 -0.73 4.11
C GLY A 371 -9.04 -1.58 4.02
N HIS A 372 -9.51 -1.79 2.81
CA HIS A 372 -10.63 -2.64 2.46
C HIS A 372 -10.20 -4.10 2.30
N GLY A 373 -11.12 -4.99 2.49
CA GLY A 373 -11.09 -6.37 2.02
C GLY A 373 -12.48 -6.96 2.08
N GLU A 374 -12.76 -7.93 1.25
CA GLU A 374 -14.02 -8.68 1.30
C GLU A 374 -13.79 -10.19 1.16
N THR A 375 -14.63 -10.95 1.82
CA THR A 375 -14.52 -12.40 2.00
C THR A 375 -15.85 -13.10 1.73
N TYR A 376 -16.53 -12.72 0.66
CA TYR A 376 -17.69 -13.47 0.17
C TYR A 376 -17.23 -14.77 -0.47
N ILE A 377 -17.72 -15.90 0.04
CA ILE A 377 -17.38 -17.23 -0.47
C ILE A 377 -17.87 -17.34 -1.92
N ASP A 378 -16.96 -17.78 -2.77
CA ASP A 378 -17.22 -18.03 -4.18
C ASP A 378 -16.39 -19.23 -4.66
N ASP A 379 -16.95 -20.05 -5.52
CA ASP A 379 -16.28 -21.23 -6.10
C ASP A 379 -15.06 -20.88 -6.95
N LYS A 380 -15.00 -19.65 -7.49
CA LYS A 380 -13.93 -19.17 -8.37
C LYS A 380 -12.82 -18.47 -7.58
N ALA A 381 -13.18 -17.44 -6.83
CA ALA A 381 -12.24 -16.59 -6.12
C ALA A 381 -12.89 -15.87 -4.95
N ILE A 382 -12.08 -15.56 -3.92
CA ILE A 382 -12.43 -14.66 -2.83
C ILE A 382 -11.50 -13.45 -2.97
N TRP A 383 -12.05 -12.24 -3.04
CA TRP A 383 -11.30 -11.01 -3.29
C TRP A 383 -10.07 -10.86 -2.40
N TRP A 384 -10.26 -10.92 -1.09
CA TRP A 384 -9.19 -10.84 -0.09
C TRP A 384 -7.99 -11.77 -0.36
N SER A 385 -8.25 -12.92 -0.99
CA SER A 385 -7.27 -13.96 -1.25
C SER A 385 -6.74 -13.89 -2.68
N HIS A 386 -7.63 -14.02 -3.66
CA HIS A 386 -7.30 -14.29 -5.06
C HIS A 386 -7.59 -13.13 -6.01
N GLY A 387 -8.30 -12.10 -5.57
CA GLY A 387 -8.84 -11.08 -6.47
C GLY A 387 -10.14 -11.53 -7.16
N GLY A 388 -10.35 -11.11 -8.40
CA GLY A 388 -11.55 -11.39 -9.18
C GLY A 388 -12.53 -10.22 -9.17
N GLU A 389 -13.76 -10.45 -8.75
CA GLU A 389 -14.83 -9.45 -8.68
C GLU A 389 -15.13 -9.03 -7.25
N LEU A 390 -15.44 -7.76 -7.04
CA LEU A 390 -16.01 -7.25 -5.81
C LEU A 390 -17.51 -7.56 -5.76
N LYS A 391 -18.01 -8.01 -4.62
CA LYS A 391 -19.40 -8.43 -4.40
C LYS A 391 -20.07 -7.66 -3.27
N GLY A 392 -19.27 -6.94 -2.50
CA GLY A 392 -19.74 -6.19 -1.34
C GLY A 392 -20.38 -4.85 -1.73
N ASP A 393 -21.12 -4.31 -0.76
CA ASP A 393 -21.75 -3.00 -0.90
C ASP A 393 -20.86 -1.84 -0.43
N SER A 394 -19.73 -2.12 0.25
CA SER A 394 -18.84 -1.08 0.78
C SER A 394 -18.05 -0.31 -0.28
N PRO A 395 -17.61 -0.88 -1.43
CA PRO A 395 -16.74 -0.16 -2.36
C PRO A 395 -17.33 1.16 -2.88
N GLU A 396 -18.62 1.19 -3.23
CA GLU A 396 -19.28 2.43 -3.69
C GLU A 396 -19.35 3.48 -2.58
N ARG A 397 -19.57 3.06 -1.33
CA ARG A 397 -19.64 3.95 -0.16
C ARG A 397 -18.26 4.48 0.21
N ILE A 398 -17.22 3.66 0.00
CA ILE A 398 -15.82 4.07 0.15
C ILE A 398 -15.45 5.07 -0.96
N ALA A 399 -15.92 4.88 -2.19
CA ALA A 399 -15.77 5.86 -3.27
C ALA A 399 -16.40 7.21 -2.91
N PHE A 400 -17.59 7.19 -2.33
CA PHE A 400 -18.25 8.39 -1.84
C PHE A 400 -17.46 9.07 -0.72
N MET A 401 -16.94 8.32 0.26
CA MET A 401 -16.07 8.86 1.31
C MET A 401 -14.82 9.50 0.71
N ARG A 402 -14.15 8.82 -0.23
CA ARG A 402 -12.97 9.32 -0.93
C ARG A 402 -13.27 10.66 -1.61
N LYS A 403 -14.40 10.79 -2.29
CA LYS A 403 -14.83 12.05 -2.88
C LYS A 403 -14.97 13.17 -1.84
N ILE A 404 -15.61 12.90 -0.69
CA ILE A 404 -15.73 13.89 0.40
C ILE A 404 -14.36 14.31 0.95
N LEU A 405 -13.40 13.39 1.02
CA LEU A 405 -12.03 13.68 1.44
C LEU A 405 -11.29 14.53 0.40
N GLU A 406 -11.44 14.21 -0.89
CA GLU A 406 -10.82 14.96 -1.99
C GLU A 406 -11.43 16.35 -2.20
N GLU A 407 -12.67 16.58 -1.72
CA GLU A 407 -13.33 17.91 -1.64
C GLU A 407 -12.89 18.73 -0.42
N ALA A 408 -12.17 18.14 0.54
CA ALA A 408 -11.67 18.86 1.70
C ALA A 408 -10.48 19.76 1.32
N PRO A 409 -10.15 20.78 2.14
CA PRO A 409 -8.95 21.57 1.91
C PRO A 409 -7.68 20.71 1.81
N ASP A 410 -6.77 21.11 0.94
CA ASP A 410 -5.52 20.39 0.66
C ASP A 410 -4.66 20.13 1.90
N GLY A 411 -3.79 19.12 1.81
CA GLY A 411 -2.81 18.83 2.85
C GLY A 411 -3.28 17.84 3.93
N GLY A 412 -4.53 17.35 3.83
CA GLY A 412 -5.09 16.34 4.73
C GLY A 412 -5.80 16.93 5.96
N LEU A 413 -6.35 16.04 6.77
CA LEU A 413 -7.19 16.37 7.92
C LEU A 413 -6.60 15.88 9.23
N ARG A 414 -6.69 16.69 10.28
CA ARG A 414 -6.28 16.32 11.64
C ARG A 414 -7.46 16.27 12.60
N PRO A 415 -7.42 15.38 13.62
CA PRO A 415 -8.45 15.33 14.64
C PRO A 415 -8.46 16.63 15.45
N LYS A 416 -9.65 17.15 15.70
CA LYS A 416 -9.92 18.26 16.61
C LYS A 416 -10.48 17.71 17.92
N ASN A 417 -9.95 18.16 19.03
CA ASN A 417 -10.51 17.84 20.34
C ASN A 417 -11.87 18.53 20.48
N MET A 418 -12.89 17.72 20.64
CA MET A 418 -14.27 18.10 20.80
C MET A 418 -14.82 17.55 22.13
N GLU A 419 -16.12 17.64 22.29
CA GLU A 419 -16.84 17.00 23.38
C GLU A 419 -16.57 15.47 23.38
N TRP A 420 -16.75 14.82 24.51
CA TRP A 420 -16.42 13.42 24.73
C TRP A 420 -17.09 12.43 23.75
N ASP A 421 -18.20 12.82 23.15
CA ASP A 421 -18.99 12.01 22.21
C ASP A 421 -18.91 12.50 20.75
N GLU A 422 -17.97 13.39 20.43
CA GLU A 422 -17.82 13.95 19.09
C GLU A 422 -16.48 13.53 18.45
N ILE A 423 -16.58 13.08 17.21
CA ILE A 423 -15.43 12.84 16.34
C ILE A 423 -15.45 13.93 15.27
N CYS A 424 -14.37 14.72 15.20
CA CYS A 424 -14.26 15.83 14.27
C CYS A 424 -12.86 15.95 13.72
N VAL A 425 -12.75 16.27 12.44
CA VAL A 425 -11.49 16.66 11.79
C VAL A 425 -11.60 18.06 11.17
N ILE A 426 -10.45 18.71 11.11
CA ILE A 426 -10.22 20.01 10.47
C ILE A 426 -8.96 19.88 9.58
N PRO A 427 -8.68 20.86 8.69
CA PRO A 427 -7.44 20.85 7.91
C PRO A 427 -6.20 20.70 8.79
N GLU A 428 -5.21 19.96 8.28
CA GLU A 428 -3.92 19.80 8.97
C GLU A 428 -3.17 21.13 9.07
N ASP A 429 -3.20 21.94 8.02
CA ASP A 429 -2.61 23.27 7.99
C ASP A 429 -3.50 24.26 8.75
N GLU A 430 -2.90 24.99 9.72
CA GLU A 430 -3.64 25.94 10.56
C GLU A 430 -4.18 27.13 9.77
N ASN A 431 -3.45 27.62 8.77
CA ASN A 431 -3.91 28.73 7.94
C ASN A 431 -5.11 28.31 7.11
N LEU A 432 -5.09 27.11 6.51
CA LEU A 432 -6.23 26.55 5.79
C LEU A 432 -7.43 26.27 6.72
N ALA A 433 -7.18 25.84 7.94
CA ALA A 433 -8.23 25.65 8.94
C ALA A 433 -8.92 26.96 9.27
N ASP A 434 -8.15 28.06 9.47
CA ASP A 434 -8.67 29.39 9.75
C ASP A 434 -9.32 30.02 8.52
N GLU A 435 -8.72 29.86 7.34
CA GLU A 435 -9.25 30.40 6.08
C GLU A 435 -10.57 29.76 5.70
N THR A 436 -10.64 28.45 5.67
CA THR A 436 -11.80 27.69 5.20
C THR A 436 -12.86 27.48 6.27
N GLY A 437 -12.47 27.49 7.54
CA GLY A 437 -13.33 27.12 8.66
C GLY A 437 -13.92 25.72 8.52
N TYR A 438 -13.21 24.83 7.82
CA TYR A 438 -13.70 23.49 7.50
C TYR A 438 -13.71 22.61 8.74
N HIS A 439 -14.86 21.95 8.98
CA HIS A 439 -15.04 20.94 10.01
C HIS A 439 -15.84 19.77 9.42
N LEU A 440 -15.41 18.55 9.71
CA LEU A 440 -16.14 17.33 9.36
C LEU A 440 -16.39 16.53 10.63
N PHE A 441 -17.63 16.51 11.10
CA PHE A 441 -18.10 15.73 12.24
C PHE A 441 -18.65 14.39 11.77
N TYR A 442 -18.39 13.31 12.49
CA TYR A 442 -18.92 11.99 12.21
C TYR A 442 -19.56 11.37 13.45
N TYR A 443 -20.76 10.82 13.30
CA TYR A 443 -21.57 10.30 14.41
C TYR A 443 -21.64 8.78 14.47
N GLY A 444 -21.13 8.06 13.45
CA GLY A 444 -21.08 6.60 13.43
C GLY A 444 -22.45 5.96 13.67
N ILE A 445 -22.54 5.15 14.71
CA ILE A 445 -23.79 4.47 15.13
C ILE A 445 -24.70 5.36 16.01
N SER A 446 -24.24 6.54 16.42
CA SER A 446 -25.06 7.48 17.19
C SER A 446 -26.18 8.05 16.31
N ARG A 447 -27.32 8.33 16.94
CA ARG A 447 -28.54 8.76 16.24
C ARG A 447 -29.05 10.09 16.81
N PRO A 448 -28.26 11.19 16.77
CA PRO A 448 -28.71 12.46 17.31
C PRO A 448 -29.90 13.00 16.51
N GLY A 449 -30.90 13.56 17.20
CA GLY A 449 -32.01 14.27 16.58
C GLY A 449 -31.68 15.74 16.29
N PHE A 450 -30.61 16.25 16.90
CA PHE A 450 -30.06 17.58 16.66
C PHE A 450 -28.68 17.70 17.30
N ARG A 451 -27.92 18.72 16.84
CA ARG A 451 -26.66 19.16 17.47
C ARG A 451 -26.57 20.69 17.47
N TYR A 452 -25.86 21.23 18.45
CA TYR A 452 -25.46 22.63 18.50
C TYR A 452 -24.02 22.76 18.07
N TYR A 453 -23.75 23.75 17.20
CA TYR A 453 -22.42 24.08 16.75
C TYR A 453 -22.09 25.52 17.07
N HIS A 454 -20.79 25.78 17.32
CA HIS A 454 -20.25 27.11 17.49
C HIS A 454 -18.80 27.08 17.00
N ILE A 455 -18.54 27.68 15.85
CA ILE A 455 -17.19 27.75 15.25
C ILE A 455 -16.53 29.06 15.64
N ASP A 456 -17.09 30.18 15.21
CA ASP A 456 -16.79 31.54 15.65
C ASP A 456 -18.00 32.47 15.44
N ASP A 457 -17.91 33.73 15.94
CA ASP A 457 -19.01 34.70 15.87
C ASP A 457 -18.91 35.66 14.69
N ASN A 458 -17.85 35.59 13.88
CA ASN A 458 -17.57 36.64 12.87
C ASN A 458 -17.97 36.19 11.46
N ASN A 459 -17.87 34.90 11.17
CA ASN A 459 -18.07 34.35 9.83
C ASN A 459 -19.45 33.70 9.67
N ILE A 460 -19.88 33.57 8.42
CA ILE A 460 -21.04 32.77 8.02
C ILE A 460 -20.53 31.42 7.56
N TYR A 461 -21.24 30.37 7.94
CA TYR A 461 -20.88 28.99 7.61
C TYR A 461 -22.00 28.29 6.86
N THR A 462 -21.69 27.63 5.76
CA THR A 462 -22.57 26.66 5.12
C THR A 462 -22.47 25.30 5.82
N VAL A 463 -23.60 24.62 5.94
CA VAL A 463 -23.70 23.33 6.64
C VAL A 463 -24.33 22.30 5.73
N ASP A 464 -23.65 21.16 5.60
CA ASP A 464 -24.13 19.99 4.88
C ASP A 464 -24.35 18.83 5.86
N ILE A 465 -25.49 18.15 5.74
CA ILE A 465 -25.73 16.84 6.34
C ILE A 465 -25.38 15.78 5.31
N ILE A 466 -24.50 14.85 5.70
CA ILE A 466 -24.01 13.78 4.84
C ILE A 466 -24.53 12.45 5.40
N ASP A 467 -25.30 11.72 4.59
CA ASP A 467 -25.65 10.33 4.86
C ASP A 467 -24.57 9.44 4.23
N THR A 468 -23.71 8.88 5.06
CA THR A 468 -22.53 8.17 4.61
C THR A 468 -22.87 6.79 4.03
N TRP A 469 -24.01 6.24 4.37
CA TRP A 469 -24.48 4.97 3.83
C TRP A 469 -25.29 5.14 2.53
N ASN A 470 -26.24 6.11 2.49
CA ASN A 470 -27.04 6.35 1.30
C ASN A 470 -26.36 7.30 0.30
N MET A 471 -25.14 7.76 0.60
CA MET A 471 -24.29 8.57 -0.27
C MET A 471 -24.97 9.88 -0.70
N THR A 472 -25.61 10.59 0.23
CA THR A 472 -26.26 11.86 -0.04
C THR A 472 -25.61 13.01 0.73
N VAL A 473 -25.63 14.20 0.12
CA VAL A 473 -25.21 15.44 0.73
C VAL A 473 -26.38 16.42 0.63
N GLU A 474 -26.88 16.89 1.76
CA GLU A 474 -27.97 17.86 1.85
C GLU A 474 -27.44 19.16 2.46
N ASN A 475 -27.47 20.25 1.71
CA ASN A 475 -27.18 21.56 2.25
C ASN A 475 -28.37 22.09 3.03
N VAL A 476 -28.19 22.37 4.33
CA VAL A 476 -29.25 22.84 5.22
C VAL A 476 -29.22 24.33 5.49
N GLY A 477 -28.39 25.06 4.76
CA GLY A 477 -28.33 26.52 4.78
C GLY A 477 -27.05 27.08 5.37
N SER A 478 -27.13 28.39 5.66
CA SER A 478 -26.01 29.18 6.18
C SER A 478 -26.33 29.72 7.57
N PHE A 479 -25.32 29.68 8.46
CA PHE A 479 -25.48 30.00 9.88
C PHE A 479 -24.31 30.84 10.38
N LYS A 480 -24.54 31.57 11.48
CA LYS A 480 -23.53 32.39 12.15
C LYS A 480 -23.58 32.20 13.67
N GLY A 481 -22.42 32.29 14.33
CA GLY A 481 -22.32 32.17 15.77
C GLY A 481 -22.73 30.79 16.27
N ARG A 482 -23.57 30.74 17.30
CA ARG A 482 -24.09 29.48 17.82
C ARG A 482 -25.43 29.12 17.16
N PHE A 483 -25.48 27.97 16.52
CA PHE A 483 -26.67 27.52 15.79
C PHE A 483 -26.98 26.03 16.10
N ARG A 484 -28.24 25.68 15.87
CA ARG A 484 -28.74 24.30 16.00
C ARG A 484 -29.03 23.74 14.60
N ILE A 485 -28.60 22.51 14.38
CA ILE A 485 -28.97 21.70 13.21
C ILE A 485 -29.82 20.54 13.68
N ASP A 486 -31.02 20.40 13.13
CA ASP A 486 -31.85 19.21 13.31
C ASP A 486 -31.36 18.09 12.40
N LEU A 487 -31.23 16.89 12.93
CA LEU A 487 -30.66 15.71 12.27
C LEU A 487 -31.73 14.61 12.16
N PRO A 488 -31.67 13.74 11.14
CA PRO A 488 -32.75 12.77 10.86
C PRO A 488 -32.83 11.57 11.83
N THR A 489 -32.20 11.62 12.99
CA THR A 489 -32.25 10.57 14.05
C THR A 489 -31.95 9.17 13.53
N LYS A 490 -30.92 9.01 12.71
CA LYS A 490 -30.44 7.74 12.15
C LYS A 490 -28.93 7.59 12.28
N GLU A 491 -28.42 6.40 12.05
CA GLU A 491 -26.99 6.07 12.06
C GLU A 491 -26.29 6.58 10.79
N TYR A 492 -24.96 6.57 10.83
CA TYR A 492 -24.07 6.82 9.69
C TYR A 492 -24.20 8.23 9.10
N LEU A 493 -24.32 9.23 9.98
CA LEU A 493 -24.38 10.64 9.60
C LEU A 493 -23.01 11.30 9.83
N ALA A 494 -22.68 12.22 8.91
CA ALA A 494 -21.65 13.23 9.11
C ALA A 494 -22.25 14.64 8.91
N VAL A 495 -21.58 15.65 9.49
CA VAL A 495 -21.93 17.04 9.27
C VAL A 495 -20.68 17.78 8.83
N ARG A 496 -20.72 18.38 7.65
CA ARG A 496 -19.65 19.21 7.10
C ARG A 496 -20.01 20.68 7.27
N ILE A 497 -19.11 21.44 7.87
CA ILE A 497 -19.25 22.89 8.06
C ILE A 497 -18.05 23.56 7.39
N LYS A 498 -18.28 24.60 6.60
CA LYS A 498 -17.24 25.42 5.97
C LYS A 498 -17.67 26.87 5.85
N LYS A 499 -16.76 27.84 5.83
CA LYS A 499 -17.08 29.22 5.58
C LYS A 499 -17.84 29.39 4.27
N ALA A 500 -18.85 30.21 4.27
CA ALA A 500 -19.53 30.60 3.05
C ALA A 500 -18.57 31.38 2.16
N GLU A 501 -18.62 31.16 0.85
CA GLU A 501 -17.92 32.01 -0.12
C GLU A 501 -18.49 33.44 -0.08
N ASP A 502 -17.62 34.45 -0.23
CA ASP A 502 -17.99 35.84 -0.24
C ASP A 502 -19.01 36.09 -1.35
N GLY A 503 -20.26 36.42 -0.99
CA GLY A 503 -21.32 36.74 -1.95
C GLY A 503 -22.65 36.00 -1.75
N ILE A 504 -22.77 35.15 -0.73
CA ILE A 504 -24.02 34.50 -0.34
C ILE A 504 -24.58 35.29 0.87
N GLU A 505 -25.49 36.25 0.59
CA GLU A 505 -26.34 36.93 1.62
C GLU A 505 -27.50 36.02 2.05
#